data_06d62543f56b1105acd211aa4c23db7a
#
_entry.id   06d62543f56b1105acd211aa4c23db7a
#
_cell.length_a   1.000
_cell.length_b   1.000
_cell.length_c   1.000
_cell.angle_alpha   90.00
_cell.angle_beta   90.00
_cell.angle_gamma   90.00
#
_symmetry.space_group_name_H-M   'P 1'
#
loop_
_entity.id
_entity.type
_entity.pdbx_description
1 polymer ?
#
loop_
_entity_poly.entity_id
_entity_poly.type
_entity_poly.pdbx_seq_one_letter_code
_entity_poly.pdbx_strand_id
1 'polypeptide(L)'
;MATRRAFILAGTGSGCGKTTVTLGLLSLLQQRGMRVQPCKVGPDYLDTAWHTAISGIASRNLDSFMLPAPILNALFTEQLQQADIAVIEGVMGLYDGYGTDPNYCSSAAMAKQLGCPVILLVDGKAVSTSIAATVMGFQHFDPALDIAGVIVNRVNSDAHFQLLKSAIERYCRVPVLGYVPRVEGVALPERHLGLVTARESVVNQQA
;
A
#
# COMPACT_ATOMS: atom_id res chain seq x y z
N MET A 1 11.30 -22.07 -6.42
CA MET A 1 10.30 -21.07 -5.98
C MET A 1 10.53 -19.82 -6.80
N ALA A 2 9.58 -19.40 -7.61
CA ALA A 2 9.69 -18.11 -8.31
C ALA A 2 9.80 -17.00 -7.26
N THR A 3 10.83 -16.18 -7.35
CA THR A 3 11.02 -15.05 -6.43
C THR A 3 9.84 -14.12 -6.61
N ARG A 4 9.04 -13.92 -5.57
CA ARG A 4 7.89 -13.00 -5.60
C ARG A 4 8.44 -11.58 -5.77
N ARG A 5 8.32 -11.03 -6.98
CA ARG A 5 8.83 -9.70 -7.34
C ARG A 5 7.74 -8.63 -7.28
N ALA A 6 6.68 -8.86 -6.51
CA ALA A 6 5.60 -7.88 -6.34
C ALA A 6 4.94 -8.05 -4.98
N PHE A 7 4.40 -6.97 -4.43
CA PHE A 7 3.55 -6.96 -3.25
C PHE A 7 2.51 -5.84 -3.33
N ILE A 8 1.43 -6.02 -2.59
CA ILE A 8 0.41 -4.97 -2.42
C ILE A 8 0.59 -4.33 -1.04
N LEU A 9 0.77 -3.01 -1.01
CA LEU A 9 0.66 -2.23 0.23
C LEU A 9 -0.80 -1.82 0.40
N ALA A 10 -1.51 -2.48 1.31
CA ALA A 10 -2.91 -2.20 1.60
C ALA A 10 -3.09 -1.71 3.03
N GLY A 11 -4.10 -0.91 3.27
CA GLY A 11 -4.36 -0.36 4.60
C GLY A 11 -5.58 -0.96 5.27
N THR A 12 -5.73 -0.71 6.57
CA THR A 12 -6.93 -1.07 7.33
C THR A 12 -8.13 -0.18 7.01
N GLY A 13 -7.92 0.91 6.27
CA GLY A 13 -8.96 1.85 5.84
C GLY A 13 -8.39 2.99 5.02
N SER A 14 -9.27 3.91 4.61
CA SER A 14 -8.86 5.18 4.02
C SER A 14 -8.14 6.05 5.04
N GLY A 15 -7.24 6.93 4.59
CA GLY A 15 -6.52 7.86 5.48
C GLY A 15 -5.46 7.23 6.38
N CYS A 16 -5.19 5.92 6.34
CA CYS A 16 -4.12 5.28 7.13
C CYS A 16 -2.70 5.60 6.65
N GLY A 17 -2.54 6.33 5.52
CA GLY A 17 -1.26 6.79 5.00
C GLY A 17 -0.64 5.94 3.90
N LYS A 18 -1.44 5.13 3.18
CA LYS A 18 -0.95 4.28 2.07
C LYS A 18 -0.10 5.04 1.07
N THR A 19 -0.62 6.12 0.52
CA THR A 19 0.09 6.90 -0.50
C THR A 19 1.43 7.43 0.01
N THR A 20 1.47 8.02 1.21
CA THR A 20 2.72 8.50 1.83
C THR A 20 3.77 7.38 1.96
N VAL A 21 3.34 6.21 2.47
CA VAL A 21 4.25 5.07 2.66
C VAL A 21 4.67 4.48 1.31
N THR A 22 3.76 4.41 0.34
CA THR A 22 4.08 3.95 -1.03
C THR A 22 5.14 4.85 -1.66
N LEU A 23 4.96 6.17 -1.62
CA LEU A 23 5.94 7.13 -2.18
C LEU A 23 7.31 7.00 -1.50
N GLY A 24 7.33 6.84 -0.17
CA GLY A 24 8.57 6.59 0.58
C GLY A 24 9.27 5.29 0.15
N LEU A 25 8.51 4.21 -0.04
CA LEU A 25 9.05 2.93 -0.51
C LEU A 25 9.57 3.01 -1.95
N LEU A 26 8.83 3.66 -2.86
CA LEU A 26 9.27 3.87 -4.24
C LEU A 26 10.60 4.63 -4.29
N SER A 27 10.69 5.74 -3.54
CA SER A 27 11.92 6.53 -3.44
C SER A 27 13.08 5.72 -2.86
N LEU A 28 12.86 4.99 -1.76
CA LEU A 28 13.89 4.19 -1.11
C LEU A 28 14.43 3.07 -2.01
N LEU A 29 13.54 2.35 -2.69
CA LEU A 29 13.93 1.26 -3.59
C LEU A 29 14.69 1.79 -4.81
N GLN A 30 14.27 2.93 -5.37
CA GLN A 30 14.97 3.60 -6.45
C GLN A 30 16.39 4.06 -6.01
N GLN A 31 16.53 4.65 -4.82
CA GLN A 31 17.83 5.03 -4.27
C GLN A 31 18.77 3.83 -4.08
N ARG A 32 18.22 2.63 -3.91
CA ARG A 32 18.99 1.37 -3.87
C ARG A 32 19.30 0.80 -5.25
N GLY A 33 19.04 1.56 -6.31
CA GLY A 33 19.33 1.16 -7.70
C GLY A 33 18.33 0.17 -8.29
N MET A 34 17.19 -0.08 -7.63
CA MET A 34 16.15 -0.98 -8.14
C MET A 34 15.26 -0.28 -9.16
N ARG A 35 14.93 -0.99 -10.24
CA ARG A 35 13.90 -0.58 -11.19
C ARG A 35 12.54 -1.02 -10.66
N VAL A 36 11.78 -0.06 -10.12
CA VAL A 36 10.52 -0.32 -9.41
C VAL A 36 9.34 0.03 -10.30
N GLN A 37 8.47 -0.94 -10.60
CA GLN A 37 7.20 -0.68 -11.28
C GLN A 37 6.14 -0.28 -10.25
N PRO A 38 5.70 0.98 -10.24
CA PRO A 38 4.58 1.38 -9.40
C PRO A 38 3.26 1.01 -10.07
N CYS A 39 2.30 0.54 -9.26
CA CYS A 39 0.93 0.28 -9.66
C CYS A 39 -0.06 0.78 -8.62
N LYS A 40 -1.30 1.01 -9.02
CA LYS A 40 -2.41 1.38 -8.16
C LYS A 40 -3.61 0.46 -8.41
N VAL A 41 -4.23 -0.07 -7.36
CA VAL A 41 -5.49 -0.80 -7.47
C VAL A 41 -6.62 0.19 -7.73
N GLY A 42 -7.45 -0.09 -8.74
CA GLY A 42 -8.59 0.73 -9.14
C GLY A 42 -8.23 1.94 -10.01
N PRO A 43 -9.24 2.73 -10.41
CA PRO A 43 -9.08 3.86 -11.32
C PRO A 43 -8.67 5.13 -10.54
N ASP A 44 -7.38 5.39 -10.43
CA ASP A 44 -6.85 6.57 -9.73
C ASP A 44 -5.76 7.25 -10.58
N TYR A 45 -5.97 8.51 -10.96
CA TYR A 45 -5.01 9.28 -11.74
C TYR A 45 -4.12 10.20 -10.89
N LEU A 46 -4.50 10.49 -9.65
CA LEU A 46 -3.71 11.35 -8.76
C LEU A 46 -2.55 10.57 -8.14
N ASP A 47 -2.85 9.44 -7.50
CA ASP A 47 -1.82 8.61 -6.88
C ASP A 47 -0.83 8.10 -7.94
N THR A 48 -1.32 7.71 -9.13
CA THR A 48 -0.46 7.29 -10.25
C THR A 48 0.44 8.40 -10.78
N ALA A 49 0.00 9.65 -10.74
CA ALA A 49 0.83 10.80 -11.10
C ALA A 49 1.99 10.99 -10.10
N TRP A 50 1.71 10.90 -8.80
CA TRP A 50 2.73 10.94 -7.75
C TRP A 50 3.71 9.76 -7.83
N HIS A 51 3.20 8.55 -8.03
CA HIS A 51 4.04 7.37 -8.23
C HIS A 51 5.01 7.55 -9.40
N THR A 52 4.50 8.05 -10.51
CA THR A 52 5.31 8.32 -11.73
C THR A 52 6.36 9.38 -11.48
N ALA A 53 6.00 10.47 -10.80
CA ALA A 53 6.92 11.56 -10.50
C ALA A 53 8.09 11.11 -9.60
N ILE A 54 7.81 10.25 -8.61
CA ILE A 54 8.82 9.74 -7.67
C ILE A 54 9.68 8.64 -8.30
N SER A 55 9.07 7.66 -8.98
CA SER A 55 9.80 6.49 -9.50
C SER A 55 10.46 6.72 -10.86
N GLY A 56 10.08 7.78 -11.58
CA GLY A 56 10.49 7.99 -12.97
C GLY A 56 9.91 6.96 -13.96
N ILE A 57 9.07 6.02 -13.50
CA ILE A 57 8.44 4.98 -14.29
C ILE A 57 6.92 5.21 -14.28
N ALA A 58 6.28 5.15 -15.45
CA ALA A 58 4.84 5.35 -15.56
C ALA A 58 4.07 4.36 -14.69
N SER A 59 3.34 4.88 -13.70
CA SER A 59 2.46 4.07 -12.86
C SER A 59 1.24 3.58 -13.65
N ARG A 60 0.73 2.41 -13.28
CA ARG A 60 -0.40 1.76 -13.96
C ARG A 60 -1.54 1.49 -12.99
N ASN A 61 -2.76 1.72 -13.47
CA ASN A 61 -3.96 1.30 -12.77
C ASN A 61 -4.25 -0.18 -13.02
N LEU A 62 -4.46 -0.92 -11.93
CA LEU A 62 -4.91 -2.31 -11.96
C LEU A 62 -6.39 -2.30 -11.59
N ASP A 63 -7.23 -2.13 -12.58
CA ASP A 63 -8.67 -1.97 -12.39
C ASP A 63 -9.43 -3.19 -12.91
N SER A 64 -9.88 -4.04 -11.97
CA SER A 64 -10.64 -5.25 -12.27
C SER A 64 -12.11 -5.00 -12.61
N PHE A 65 -12.61 -3.76 -12.42
CA PHE A 65 -13.94 -3.36 -12.89
C PHE A 65 -13.93 -3.09 -14.39
N MET A 66 -12.87 -2.42 -14.87
CA MET A 66 -12.77 -2.02 -16.28
C MET A 66 -12.11 -3.09 -17.16
N LEU A 67 -11.20 -3.90 -16.61
CA LEU A 67 -10.42 -4.87 -17.38
C LEU A 67 -10.72 -6.31 -16.96
N PRO A 68 -11.01 -7.20 -17.91
CA PRO A 68 -11.09 -8.64 -17.66
C PRO A 68 -9.78 -9.18 -17.08
N ALA A 69 -9.88 -10.15 -16.15
CA ALA A 69 -8.73 -10.71 -15.45
C ALA A 69 -7.57 -11.20 -16.37
N PRO A 70 -7.82 -11.87 -17.51
CA PRO A 70 -6.73 -12.30 -18.40
C PRO A 70 -5.94 -11.12 -18.99
N ILE A 71 -6.62 -10.02 -19.34
CA ILE A 71 -5.99 -8.83 -19.90
C ILE A 71 -5.17 -8.13 -18.82
N LEU A 72 -5.75 -7.94 -17.63
CA LEU A 72 -5.06 -7.31 -16.49
C LEU A 72 -3.80 -8.09 -16.10
N ASN A 73 -3.90 -9.42 -16.01
CA ASN A 73 -2.76 -10.29 -15.68
C ASN A 73 -1.66 -10.22 -16.74
N ALA A 74 -2.02 -10.18 -18.02
CA ALA A 74 -1.05 -10.06 -19.13
C ALA A 74 -0.31 -8.72 -19.06
N LEU A 75 -1.02 -7.61 -18.90
CA LEU A 75 -0.44 -6.27 -18.74
C LEU A 75 0.48 -6.18 -17.53
N PHE A 76 0.06 -6.71 -16.38
CA PHE A 76 0.89 -6.73 -15.19
C PHE A 76 2.15 -7.56 -15.37
N THR A 77 2.04 -8.74 -15.99
CA THR A 77 3.17 -9.62 -16.26
C THR A 77 4.20 -8.96 -17.19
N GLU A 78 3.75 -8.28 -18.25
CA GLU A 78 4.60 -7.53 -19.17
C GLU A 78 5.39 -6.43 -18.42
N GLN A 79 4.73 -5.66 -17.58
CA GLN A 79 5.37 -4.61 -16.80
C GLN A 79 6.41 -5.17 -15.82
N LEU A 80 6.09 -6.30 -15.17
CA LEU A 80 6.98 -6.94 -14.21
C LEU A 80 8.24 -7.51 -14.88
N GLN A 81 8.21 -7.88 -16.17
CA GLN A 81 9.38 -8.33 -16.91
C GLN A 81 10.44 -7.23 -17.04
N GLN A 82 10.03 -5.97 -17.03
CA GLN A 82 10.91 -4.82 -17.18
C GLN A 82 11.37 -4.20 -15.85
N ALA A 83 10.98 -4.78 -14.71
CA ALA A 83 11.27 -4.27 -13.38
C ALA A 83 11.88 -5.33 -12.47
N ASP A 84 12.64 -4.89 -11.48
CA ASP A 84 13.16 -5.77 -10.42
C ASP A 84 12.06 -6.14 -9.43
N ILE A 85 11.17 -5.17 -9.14
CA ILE A 85 10.05 -5.33 -8.22
C ILE A 85 8.88 -4.43 -8.63
N ALA A 86 7.65 -4.88 -8.36
CA ALA A 86 6.46 -4.03 -8.44
C ALA A 86 5.93 -3.70 -7.04
N VAL A 87 5.62 -2.43 -6.82
CA VAL A 87 4.94 -1.94 -5.62
C VAL A 87 3.54 -1.51 -6.03
N ILE A 88 2.53 -2.19 -5.49
CA ILE A 88 1.13 -1.96 -5.82
C ILE A 88 0.46 -1.28 -4.62
N GLU A 89 0.02 -0.04 -4.79
CA GLU A 89 -0.77 0.63 -3.77
C GLU A 89 -2.23 0.18 -3.82
N GLY A 90 -2.76 -0.27 -2.68
CA GLY A 90 -4.17 -0.65 -2.53
C GLY A 90 -5.12 0.56 -2.53
N VAL A 91 -6.38 0.30 -2.74
CA VAL A 91 -7.48 1.27 -2.67
C VAL A 91 -8.23 1.12 -1.35
N MET A 92 -8.68 2.21 -0.74
CA MET A 92 -9.48 2.23 0.51
C MET A 92 -8.89 1.30 1.59
N GLY A 93 -9.69 0.50 2.28
CA GLY A 93 -9.23 -0.61 3.12
C GLY A 93 -8.99 -1.87 2.30
N LEU A 94 -8.22 -2.82 2.85
CA LEU A 94 -7.82 -4.05 2.17
C LEU A 94 -8.99 -4.81 1.56
N TYR A 95 -10.13 -4.87 2.27
CA TYR A 95 -11.32 -5.61 1.88
C TYR A 95 -12.43 -4.73 1.30
N ASP A 96 -12.20 -3.41 1.20
CA ASP A 96 -13.16 -2.48 0.64
C ASP A 96 -13.13 -2.57 -0.89
N GLY A 97 -14.27 -2.91 -1.47
CA GLY A 97 -14.46 -3.04 -2.92
C GLY A 97 -15.79 -2.44 -3.35
N TYR A 98 -16.40 -3.00 -4.37
CA TYR A 98 -17.71 -2.60 -4.83
C TYR A 98 -18.80 -3.38 -4.07
N GLY A 99 -19.63 -2.69 -3.30
CA GLY A 99 -20.64 -3.30 -2.44
C GLY A 99 -20.05 -3.96 -1.20
N THR A 100 -20.58 -5.10 -0.79
CA THR A 100 -20.18 -5.81 0.44
C THR A 100 -19.34 -7.06 0.18
N ASP A 101 -19.04 -7.38 -1.09
CA ASP A 101 -18.22 -8.53 -1.45
C ASP A 101 -16.72 -8.14 -1.43
N PRO A 102 -15.92 -8.67 -0.50
CA PRO A 102 -14.49 -8.39 -0.43
C PRO A 102 -13.70 -9.00 -1.60
N ASN A 103 -14.32 -9.85 -2.41
CA ASN A 103 -13.69 -10.46 -3.58
C ASN A 103 -13.98 -9.69 -4.89
N TYR A 104 -14.66 -8.56 -4.82
CA TYR A 104 -14.99 -7.78 -6.00
C TYR A 104 -14.41 -6.36 -5.91
N CYS A 105 -13.49 -6.03 -6.80
CA CYS A 105 -12.83 -4.73 -6.94
C CYS A 105 -12.08 -4.23 -5.69
N SER A 106 -11.73 -5.13 -4.75
CA SER A 106 -10.94 -4.79 -3.57
C SER A 106 -9.44 -5.03 -3.79
N SER A 107 -8.61 -4.46 -2.89
CA SER A 107 -7.18 -4.77 -2.84
C SER A 107 -6.91 -6.25 -2.53
N ALA A 108 -7.75 -6.89 -1.72
CA ALA A 108 -7.68 -8.32 -1.43
C ALA A 108 -7.96 -9.19 -2.66
N ALA A 109 -9.00 -8.85 -3.43
CA ALA A 109 -9.29 -9.52 -4.69
C ALA A 109 -8.11 -9.43 -5.67
N MET A 110 -7.51 -8.25 -5.81
CA MET A 110 -6.34 -8.03 -6.66
C MET A 110 -5.12 -8.83 -6.18
N ALA A 111 -4.88 -8.89 -4.88
CA ALA A 111 -3.78 -9.68 -4.31
C ALA A 111 -3.92 -11.17 -4.66
N LYS A 112 -5.10 -11.72 -4.51
CA LYS A 112 -5.41 -13.12 -4.86
C LYS A 112 -5.30 -13.37 -6.36
N GLN A 113 -5.82 -12.46 -7.20
CA GLN A 113 -5.76 -12.57 -8.65
C GLN A 113 -4.32 -12.59 -9.19
N LEU A 114 -3.45 -11.74 -8.64
CA LEU A 114 -2.04 -11.62 -9.05
C LEU A 114 -1.10 -12.57 -8.30
N GLY A 115 -1.58 -13.27 -7.27
CA GLY A 115 -0.75 -14.10 -6.40
C GLY A 115 0.29 -13.30 -5.62
N CYS A 116 0.00 -12.04 -5.31
CA CYS A 116 0.89 -11.13 -4.59
C CYS A 116 0.65 -11.20 -3.08
N PRO A 117 1.71 -11.23 -2.25
CA PRO A 117 1.57 -11.03 -0.83
C PRO A 117 1.12 -9.60 -0.51
N VAL A 118 0.46 -9.45 0.62
CA VAL A 118 0.02 -8.15 1.16
C VAL A 118 0.96 -7.72 2.28
N ILE A 119 1.41 -6.48 2.24
CA ILE A 119 1.96 -5.76 3.38
C ILE A 119 0.84 -4.89 3.93
N LEU A 120 0.39 -5.21 5.14
CA LEU A 120 -0.72 -4.49 5.77
C LEU A 120 -0.20 -3.25 6.51
N LEU A 121 -0.68 -2.08 6.10
CA LEU A 121 -0.42 -0.82 6.78
C LEU A 121 -1.49 -0.57 7.84
N VAL A 122 -1.08 -0.43 9.09
CA VAL A 122 -1.96 -0.17 10.23
C VAL A 122 -1.63 1.17 10.87
N ASP A 123 -2.63 1.87 11.39
CA ASP A 123 -2.43 3.12 12.10
C ASP A 123 -2.07 2.86 13.57
N GLY A 124 -0.89 3.30 13.98
CA GLY A 124 -0.39 3.19 15.35
C GLY A 124 -0.82 4.35 16.26
N LYS A 125 -1.57 5.34 15.73
CA LYS A 125 -1.99 6.49 16.53
C LYS A 125 -2.95 6.08 17.66
N ALA A 126 -2.61 6.48 18.89
CA ALA A 126 -3.46 6.31 20.08
C ALA A 126 -3.94 4.86 20.32
N VAL A 127 -3.11 3.87 20.00
CA VAL A 127 -3.38 2.45 20.20
C VAL A 127 -2.23 1.78 20.93
N SER A 128 -2.50 0.70 21.63
CA SER A 128 -1.54 -0.19 22.28
C SER A 128 -1.79 -1.64 21.81
N THR A 129 -1.89 -2.59 22.70
CA THR A 129 -2.10 -4.02 22.39
C THR A 129 -3.30 -4.30 21.48
N SER A 130 -4.33 -3.44 21.49
CA SER A 130 -5.52 -3.57 20.62
C SER A 130 -5.19 -3.56 19.12
N ILE A 131 -4.02 -3.04 18.71
CA ILE A 131 -3.56 -3.12 17.31
C ILE A 131 -3.45 -4.57 16.84
N ALA A 132 -3.06 -5.50 17.73
CA ALA A 132 -3.00 -6.92 17.41
C ALA A 132 -4.38 -7.51 17.11
N ALA A 133 -5.43 -7.08 17.80
CA ALA A 133 -6.79 -7.50 17.49
C ALA A 133 -7.23 -7.02 16.09
N THR A 134 -6.84 -5.81 15.70
CA THR A 134 -7.08 -5.30 14.34
C THR A 134 -6.37 -6.17 13.30
N VAL A 135 -5.06 -6.40 13.45
CA VAL A 135 -4.28 -7.23 12.51
C VAL A 135 -4.84 -8.65 12.43
N MET A 136 -5.17 -9.25 13.58
CA MET A 136 -5.76 -10.58 13.66
C MET A 136 -7.09 -10.65 12.91
N GLY A 137 -7.96 -9.63 13.06
CA GLY A 137 -9.21 -9.54 12.31
C GLY A 137 -8.97 -9.58 10.80
N PHE A 138 -8.00 -8.78 10.31
CA PHE A 138 -7.64 -8.78 8.90
C PHE A 138 -7.08 -10.11 8.40
N GLN A 139 -6.29 -10.82 9.20
CA GLN A 139 -5.74 -12.14 8.84
C GLN A 139 -6.82 -13.23 8.77
N HIS A 140 -7.78 -13.19 9.69
CA HIS A 140 -8.81 -14.25 9.79
C HIS A 140 -10.04 -13.96 8.93
N PHE A 141 -10.23 -12.74 8.45
CA PHE A 141 -11.36 -12.36 7.61
C PHE A 141 -11.35 -13.12 6.26
N ASP A 142 -10.17 -13.29 5.67
CA ASP A 142 -9.98 -14.11 4.47
C ASP A 142 -8.69 -14.93 4.58
N PRO A 143 -8.78 -16.20 5.01
CA PRO A 143 -7.61 -17.09 5.16
C PRO A 143 -6.87 -17.41 3.84
N ALA A 144 -7.48 -17.14 2.69
CA ALA A 144 -6.83 -17.33 1.39
C ALA A 144 -5.86 -16.20 1.03
N LEU A 145 -5.86 -15.11 1.81
CA LEU A 145 -5.00 -13.97 1.58
C LEU A 145 -3.68 -14.10 2.35
N ASP A 146 -2.56 -13.89 1.67
CA ASP A 146 -1.23 -13.92 2.27
C ASP A 146 -0.85 -12.52 2.80
N ILE A 147 -1.11 -12.25 4.08
CA ILE A 147 -0.60 -11.06 4.77
C ILE A 147 0.82 -11.40 5.25
N ALA A 148 1.82 -11.04 4.44
CA ALA A 148 3.22 -11.41 4.65
C ALA A 148 3.97 -10.52 5.64
N GLY A 149 3.41 -9.35 5.99
CA GLY A 149 4.03 -8.43 6.93
C GLY A 149 3.14 -7.24 7.27
N VAL A 150 3.53 -6.53 8.31
CA VAL A 150 2.84 -5.33 8.80
C VAL A 150 3.80 -4.16 8.85
N ILE A 151 3.35 -2.98 8.41
CA ILE A 151 4.01 -1.70 8.67
C ILE A 151 3.09 -0.89 9.58
N VAL A 152 3.65 -0.28 10.63
CA VAL A 152 2.89 0.56 11.55
C VAL A 152 3.16 2.02 11.24
N ASN A 153 2.12 2.77 10.90
CA ASN A 153 2.21 4.20 10.61
C ASN A 153 1.86 5.06 11.84
N ARG A 154 2.32 6.31 11.87
CA ARG A 154 2.02 7.33 12.89
C ARG A 154 2.41 6.90 14.30
N VAL A 155 3.54 6.25 14.43
CA VAL A 155 4.09 5.86 15.73
C VAL A 155 4.68 7.07 16.45
N ASN A 156 4.43 7.18 17.75
CA ASN A 156 4.85 8.35 18.53
C ASN A 156 6.31 8.28 19.01
N SER A 157 6.86 7.09 19.24
CA SER A 157 8.23 6.88 19.75
C SER A 157 8.70 5.45 19.50
N ASP A 158 10.01 5.22 19.63
CA ASP A 158 10.59 3.87 19.53
C ASP A 158 10.03 2.92 20.58
N ALA A 159 9.86 3.39 21.83
CA ALA A 159 9.26 2.57 22.90
C ALA A 159 7.81 2.16 22.54
N HIS A 160 7.04 3.09 21.98
CA HIS A 160 5.69 2.80 21.48
C HIS A 160 5.73 1.77 20.34
N PHE A 161 6.66 1.92 19.40
CA PHE A 161 6.86 0.94 18.33
C PHE A 161 7.14 -0.46 18.86
N GLN A 162 8.06 -0.60 19.82
CA GLN A 162 8.42 -1.90 20.40
C GLN A 162 7.22 -2.57 21.08
N LEU A 163 6.36 -1.78 21.74
CA LEU A 163 5.13 -2.28 22.34
C LEU A 163 4.17 -2.83 21.27
N LEU A 164 3.92 -2.05 20.21
CA LEU A 164 3.03 -2.44 19.11
C LEU A 164 3.55 -3.65 18.36
N LYS A 165 4.86 -3.66 18.05
CA LYS A 165 5.54 -4.79 17.40
C LYS A 165 5.40 -6.07 18.22
N SER A 166 5.73 -6.01 19.51
CA SER A 166 5.63 -7.15 20.40
C SER A 166 4.21 -7.71 20.47
N ALA A 167 3.20 -6.85 20.51
CA ALA A 167 1.80 -7.27 20.51
C ALA A 167 1.41 -7.98 19.20
N ILE A 168 1.73 -7.38 18.05
CA ILE A 168 1.41 -7.96 16.73
C ILE A 168 2.12 -9.30 16.54
N GLU A 169 3.43 -9.36 16.74
CA GLU A 169 4.21 -10.58 16.51
C GLU A 169 3.80 -11.72 17.45
N ARG A 170 3.47 -11.40 18.71
CA ARG A 170 3.01 -12.37 19.70
C ARG A 170 1.66 -13.01 19.36
N TYR A 171 0.67 -12.19 18.98
CA TYR A 171 -0.70 -12.64 18.83
C TYR A 171 -1.08 -13.01 17.40
N CYS A 172 -0.46 -12.37 16.40
CA CYS A 172 -0.79 -12.57 14.98
C CYS A 172 0.25 -13.43 14.25
N ARG A 173 1.44 -13.64 14.82
CA ARG A 173 2.54 -14.42 14.21
C ARG A 173 2.92 -13.93 12.81
N VAL A 174 2.75 -12.62 12.55
CA VAL A 174 3.16 -11.95 11.32
C VAL A 174 4.28 -10.97 11.64
N PRO A 175 5.34 -10.87 10.82
CA PRO A 175 6.45 -9.97 11.08
C PRO A 175 6.03 -8.50 10.95
N VAL A 176 6.47 -7.68 11.89
CA VAL A 176 6.38 -6.21 11.76
C VAL A 176 7.65 -5.71 11.09
N LEU A 177 7.53 -5.29 9.83
CA LEU A 177 8.64 -4.94 8.96
C LEU A 177 9.28 -3.59 9.33
N GLY A 178 8.52 -2.72 9.96
CA GLY A 178 8.98 -1.41 10.35
C GLY A 178 7.83 -0.47 10.73
N TYR A 179 8.19 0.78 10.96
CA TYR A 179 7.22 1.82 11.26
C TYR A 179 7.56 3.14 10.58
N VAL A 180 6.55 3.98 10.46
CA VAL A 180 6.72 5.38 10.05
C VAL A 180 6.35 6.26 11.25
N PRO A 181 7.26 7.13 11.72
CA PRO A 181 6.96 8.02 12.82
C PRO A 181 5.92 9.05 12.41
N ARG A 182 5.27 9.65 13.39
CA ARG A 182 4.45 10.84 13.14
C ARG A 182 5.39 12.01 12.82
N VAL A 183 5.34 12.50 11.60
CA VAL A 183 6.10 13.67 11.15
C VAL A 183 5.11 14.82 10.97
N GLU A 184 5.31 15.92 11.69
CA GLU A 184 4.53 17.14 11.50
C GLU A 184 4.95 17.80 10.19
N GLY A 185 3.98 18.23 9.38
CA GLY A 185 4.23 18.89 8.09
C GLY A 185 4.37 17.99 6.86
N VAL A 186 4.39 16.67 7.00
CA VAL A 186 4.47 15.70 5.88
C VAL A 186 3.10 15.10 5.55
N ALA A 187 2.00 15.73 5.94
CA ALA A 187 0.69 15.31 5.50
C ALA A 187 0.51 15.72 4.02
N LEU A 188 0.36 14.76 3.12
CA LEU A 188 -0.23 15.06 1.80
C LEU A 188 -1.60 15.66 2.06
N PRO A 189 -1.97 16.76 1.36
CA PRO A 189 -3.28 17.40 1.57
C PRO A 189 -4.38 16.35 1.47
N GLU A 190 -5.24 16.29 2.49
CA GLU A 190 -6.43 15.44 2.42
C GLU A 190 -7.24 15.85 1.20
N ARG A 191 -7.82 14.86 0.52
CA ARG A 191 -8.61 15.05 -0.69
C ARG A 191 -9.87 15.86 -0.36
N HIS A 192 -9.77 17.17 -0.35
CA HIS A 192 -10.93 18.02 -0.56
C HIS A 192 -11.20 18.08 -2.07
N LEU A 193 -12.47 18.17 -2.46
CA LEU A 193 -12.94 18.38 -3.84
C LEU A 193 -12.33 19.65 -4.46
N GLY A 194 -11.08 19.55 -4.92
CA GLY A 194 -10.27 20.64 -5.45
C GLY A 194 -8.85 20.11 -5.61
N LEU A 195 -8.64 19.40 -6.68
CA LEU A 195 -7.50 18.56 -7.00
C LEU A 195 -6.23 19.38 -7.18
N VAL A 196 -5.32 19.34 -6.22
CA VAL A 196 -3.94 19.81 -6.43
C VAL A 196 -3.20 18.70 -7.16
N THR A 197 -2.82 18.94 -8.41
CA THR A 197 -2.02 18.01 -9.20
C THR A 197 -0.57 17.99 -8.72
N ALA A 198 0.16 16.90 -9.00
CA ALA A 198 1.59 16.80 -8.69
C ALA A 198 2.41 17.98 -9.27
N ARG A 199 1.98 18.55 -10.38
CA ARG A 199 2.61 19.73 -11.01
C ARG A 199 2.39 21.03 -10.21
N GLU A 200 1.22 21.23 -9.62
CA GLU A 200 0.91 22.44 -8.84
C GLU A 200 1.61 22.46 -7.49
N SER A 201 1.85 21.30 -6.87
CA SER A 201 2.58 21.19 -5.61
C SER A 201 4.07 21.52 -5.76
N VAL A 202 4.69 21.20 -6.88
CA VAL A 202 6.10 21.54 -7.18
C VAL A 202 6.28 23.04 -7.39
N VAL A 203 5.31 23.71 -7.99
CA VAL A 203 5.34 25.18 -8.23
C VAL A 203 5.18 25.95 -6.92
N ASN A 204 4.35 25.48 -5.99
CA ASN A 204 4.13 26.14 -4.69
C ASN A 204 5.30 25.97 -3.69
N GLN A 205 6.27 25.07 -3.94
CA GLN A 205 7.48 24.95 -3.11
C GLN A 205 8.65 25.84 -3.58
N GLN A 206 8.51 26.50 -4.74
CA GLN A 206 9.52 27.40 -5.30
C GLN A 206 9.15 28.89 -5.20
N ALA A 207 8.01 29.22 -4.62
CA ALA A 207 7.56 30.60 -4.32
C ALA A 207 7.63 30.86 -2.82
#